data_7539997c2984807e6c90bac316101075
#
_entry.id   7539997c2984807e6c90bac316101075
#
_cell.length_a   1.000
_cell.length_b   1.000
_cell.length_c   1.000
_cell.angle_alpha   90.00
_cell.angle_beta   90.00
_cell.angle_gamma   90.00
#
_symmetry.space_group_name_H-M   'P 1'
#
loop_
_entity.id
_entity.type
_entity.pdbx_description
1 polymer ?
#
loop_
_entity_poly.entity_id
_entity_poly.type
_entity_poly.pdbx_seq_one_letter_code
_entity_poly.pdbx_strand_id
1 'polypeptide(L)'
;MKEIEYKTNAPLETTQIIALYGNCGLPRPIDDEARIWEMFANSNLVISAWFGDELIGISRALTDFVWCCYLADLAVRTDFQKAGIGRKLVELTREAVSEKSMVLLLSVPDAMEYYPKIGMQKVENGFIFNRQK
;
A
#
# COMPACT_ATOMS: atom_id res chain seq x y z
N MET A 1 20.88 -11.83 -12.66
CA MET A 1 20.01 -12.10 -11.50
C MET A 1 19.07 -10.91 -11.31
N LYS A 2 17.76 -11.17 -11.16
CA LYS A 2 16.78 -10.09 -10.98
C LYS A 2 16.71 -9.69 -9.52
N GLU A 3 16.67 -8.40 -9.27
CA GLU A 3 16.48 -7.84 -7.95
C GLU A 3 15.13 -7.16 -7.88
N ILE A 4 14.65 -6.92 -6.66
CA ILE A 4 13.42 -6.16 -6.46
C ILE A 4 13.70 -4.70 -6.72
N GLU A 5 12.95 -4.11 -7.65
CA GLU A 5 13.05 -2.70 -7.99
C GLU A 5 11.84 -1.96 -7.46
N TYR A 6 12.07 -0.81 -6.84
CA TYR A 6 11.01 0.04 -6.28
C TYR A 6 10.87 1.31 -7.11
N LYS A 7 9.64 1.69 -7.41
CA LYS A 7 9.34 2.88 -8.21
C LYS A 7 8.30 3.74 -7.50
N THR A 8 8.47 5.06 -7.59
CA THR A 8 7.53 6.01 -6.99
C THR A 8 6.69 6.64 -8.09
N ASN A 9 5.37 6.53 -7.96
CA ASN A 9 4.38 7.09 -8.89
C ASN A 9 4.60 6.67 -10.35
N ALA A 10 5.12 5.46 -10.55
CA ALA A 10 5.24 4.90 -11.90
C ALA A 10 3.87 4.53 -12.45
N PRO A 11 3.68 4.57 -13.78
CA PRO A 11 2.43 4.09 -14.37
C PRO A 11 2.18 2.62 -14.04
N LEU A 12 0.93 2.32 -13.68
CA LEU A 12 0.51 0.95 -13.34
C LEU A 12 -0.69 0.57 -14.19
N GLU A 13 -0.68 -0.67 -14.68
CA GLU A 13 -1.84 -1.24 -15.36
C GLU A 13 -2.85 -1.72 -14.32
N THR A 14 -4.11 -1.36 -14.49
CA THR A 14 -5.17 -1.78 -13.56
C THR A 14 -5.25 -3.31 -13.44
N THR A 15 -5.03 -4.02 -14.55
CA THR A 15 -5.02 -5.48 -14.55
C THR A 15 -3.92 -6.07 -13.67
N GLN A 16 -2.74 -5.43 -13.61
CA GLN A 16 -1.65 -5.86 -12.74
C GLN A 16 -1.99 -5.63 -11.27
N ILE A 17 -2.64 -4.51 -10.95
CA ILE A 17 -3.09 -4.21 -9.60
C ILE A 17 -4.11 -5.26 -9.14
N ILE A 18 -5.08 -5.56 -9.98
CA ILE A 18 -6.12 -6.56 -9.68
C ILE A 18 -5.49 -7.93 -9.45
N ALA A 19 -4.52 -8.31 -10.29
CA ALA A 19 -3.83 -9.60 -10.14
C ALA A 19 -3.08 -9.67 -8.79
N LEU A 20 -2.39 -8.60 -8.40
CA LEU A 20 -1.68 -8.54 -7.13
C LEU A 20 -2.65 -8.64 -5.95
N TYR A 21 -3.71 -7.83 -5.96
CA TYR A 21 -4.67 -7.80 -4.85
C TYR A 21 -5.43 -9.13 -4.73
N GLY A 22 -5.77 -9.76 -5.86
CA GLY A 22 -6.39 -11.07 -5.85
C GLY A 22 -5.46 -12.14 -5.30
N ASN A 23 -4.17 -12.07 -5.63
CA ASN A 23 -3.18 -13.03 -5.13
C ASN A 23 -2.97 -12.94 -3.62
N CYS A 24 -2.82 -11.73 -3.08
CA CYS A 24 -2.53 -11.55 -1.66
C CYS A 24 -3.76 -11.47 -0.78
N GLY A 25 -4.95 -11.45 -1.37
CA GLY A 25 -6.21 -11.43 -0.62
C GLY A 25 -6.54 -10.13 0.09
N LEU A 26 -5.92 -9.01 -0.33
CA LEU A 26 -6.29 -7.72 0.23
C LEU A 26 -7.74 -7.41 -0.12
N PRO A 27 -8.62 -7.13 0.87
CA PRO A 27 -10.06 -6.93 0.59
C PRO A 27 -10.32 -5.60 -0.10
N ARG A 28 -10.32 -5.63 -1.41
CA ARG A 28 -10.58 -4.48 -2.28
C ARG A 28 -11.51 -4.92 -3.42
N PRO A 29 -12.20 -3.96 -4.07
CA PRO A 29 -13.22 -4.30 -5.09
C PRO A 29 -12.60 -4.68 -6.44
N ILE A 30 -11.90 -5.81 -6.47
CA ILE A 30 -11.16 -6.26 -7.66
C ILE A 30 -12.07 -6.75 -8.79
N ASP A 31 -13.35 -6.95 -8.52
CA ASP A 31 -14.39 -7.26 -9.52
C ASP A 31 -14.95 -5.99 -10.19
N ASP A 32 -14.51 -4.82 -9.77
CA ASP A 32 -14.91 -3.53 -10.31
C ASP A 32 -13.66 -2.79 -10.82
N GLU A 33 -13.28 -3.08 -12.04
CA GLU A 33 -12.05 -2.55 -12.65
C GLU A 33 -12.04 -1.02 -12.68
N ALA A 34 -13.17 -0.41 -13.03
CA ALA A 34 -13.29 1.05 -13.09
C ALA A 34 -13.05 1.68 -11.72
N ARG A 35 -13.53 1.05 -10.66
CA ARG A 35 -13.35 1.53 -9.30
C ARG A 35 -11.88 1.43 -8.86
N ILE A 36 -11.21 0.33 -9.16
CA ILE A 36 -9.77 0.20 -8.87
C ILE A 36 -8.98 1.28 -9.62
N TRP A 37 -9.29 1.49 -10.90
CA TRP A 37 -8.62 2.53 -11.68
C TRP A 37 -8.81 3.90 -11.02
N GLU A 38 -10.03 4.21 -10.62
CA GLU A 38 -10.36 5.50 -9.98
C GLU A 38 -9.64 5.68 -8.64
N MET A 39 -9.53 4.62 -7.85
CA MET A 39 -8.77 4.63 -6.60
C MET A 39 -7.32 5.09 -6.85
N PHE A 40 -6.67 4.50 -7.84
CA PHE A 40 -5.27 4.81 -8.15
C PHE A 40 -5.12 6.16 -8.84
N ALA A 41 -6.07 6.56 -9.69
CA ALA A 41 -6.06 7.86 -10.35
C ALA A 41 -6.12 9.02 -9.34
N ASN A 42 -6.75 8.79 -8.19
CA ASN A 42 -6.89 9.80 -7.14
C ASN A 42 -5.89 9.63 -5.98
N SER A 43 -4.93 8.76 -6.12
CA SER A 43 -3.86 8.57 -5.13
C SER A 43 -2.62 9.32 -5.58
N ASN A 44 -2.01 10.08 -4.67
CA ASN A 44 -0.87 10.93 -5.04
C ASN A 44 0.48 10.43 -4.56
N LEU A 45 0.52 9.28 -3.89
CA LEU A 45 1.79 8.65 -3.54
C LEU A 45 1.62 7.13 -3.61
N VAL A 46 2.15 6.54 -4.67
CA VAL A 46 2.10 5.09 -4.90
C VAL A 46 3.52 4.59 -5.10
N ILE A 47 3.96 3.72 -4.20
CA ILE A 47 5.24 3.04 -4.32
C ILE A 47 4.96 1.63 -4.82
N SER A 48 5.65 1.21 -5.86
CA SER A 48 5.48 -0.13 -6.44
C SER A 48 6.78 -0.91 -6.36
N ALA A 49 6.65 -2.21 -6.12
CA ALA A 49 7.77 -3.15 -6.07
C ALA A 49 7.64 -4.12 -7.24
N TRP A 50 8.74 -4.36 -7.94
CA TRP A 50 8.77 -5.10 -9.19
C TRP A 50 9.83 -6.18 -9.16
N PHE A 51 9.48 -7.33 -9.67
CA PHE A 51 10.43 -8.40 -9.98
C PHE A 51 10.42 -8.60 -11.49
N GLY A 52 11.40 -8.03 -12.20
CA GLY A 52 11.31 -7.91 -13.65
C GLY A 52 10.12 -7.06 -14.04
N ASP A 53 9.26 -7.59 -14.90
CA ASP A 53 8.05 -6.91 -15.36
C ASP A 53 6.82 -7.21 -14.50
N GLU A 54 6.99 -8.00 -13.43
CA GLU A 54 5.89 -8.39 -12.58
C GLU A 54 5.75 -7.45 -11.40
N LEU A 55 4.56 -6.91 -11.23
CA LEU A 55 4.20 -6.09 -10.07
C LEU A 55 3.97 -7.02 -8.87
N ILE A 56 4.82 -6.91 -7.85
CA ILE A 56 4.78 -7.82 -6.70
C ILE A 56 4.44 -7.13 -5.39
N GLY A 57 4.41 -5.81 -5.36
CA GLY A 57 4.04 -5.08 -4.15
C GLY A 57 3.60 -3.67 -4.44
N ILE A 58 2.72 -3.15 -3.59
CA ILE A 58 2.19 -1.78 -3.66
C ILE A 58 2.03 -1.20 -2.27
N SER A 59 2.41 0.08 -2.13
CA SER A 59 1.96 0.97 -1.07
C SER A 59 1.21 2.11 -1.74
N ARG A 60 -0.11 2.23 -1.47
CA ARG A 60 -0.94 3.30 -2.03
C ARG A 60 -1.34 4.26 -0.93
N ALA A 61 -1.01 5.53 -1.10
CA ALA A 61 -1.26 6.56 -0.09
C ALA A 61 -1.84 7.84 -0.68
N LEU A 62 -2.56 8.55 0.18
CA LEU A 62 -3.05 9.91 -0.08
C LEU A 62 -2.47 10.81 1.00
N THR A 63 -1.82 11.90 0.61
CA THR A 63 -1.05 12.70 1.56
C THR A 63 -0.96 14.16 1.13
N ASP A 64 -0.81 15.06 2.11
CA ASP A 64 -0.44 16.45 1.86
C ASP A 64 1.08 16.66 1.96
N PHE A 65 1.85 15.61 2.28
CA PHE A 65 3.30 15.58 2.42
C PHE A 65 3.87 16.35 3.63
N VAL A 66 3.09 17.13 4.35
CA VAL A 66 3.60 18.02 5.40
C VAL A 66 2.90 17.86 6.75
N TRP A 67 1.82 17.11 6.83
CA TRP A 67 1.08 16.92 8.08
C TRP A 67 0.50 15.52 8.23
N CYS A 68 -0.13 15.00 7.17
CA CYS A 68 -0.78 13.68 7.22
C CYS A 68 -0.55 12.88 5.96
N CYS A 69 -0.53 11.56 6.14
CA CYS A 69 -0.46 10.58 5.06
C CYS A 69 -1.33 9.40 5.45
N TYR A 70 -2.33 9.09 4.64
CA TYR A 70 -3.12 7.88 4.83
C TYR A 70 -2.58 6.80 3.90
N LEU A 71 -1.92 5.80 4.48
CA LEU A 71 -1.46 4.61 3.76
C LEU A 71 -2.65 3.67 3.65
N ALA A 72 -3.33 3.74 2.52
CA ALA A 72 -4.62 3.07 2.31
C ALA A 72 -4.48 1.59 1.98
N ASP A 73 -3.47 1.23 1.19
CA ASP A 73 -3.23 -0.16 0.77
C ASP A 73 -1.76 -0.49 0.93
N LEU A 74 -1.49 -1.66 1.53
CA LEU A 74 -0.17 -2.28 1.52
C LEU A 74 -0.36 -3.73 1.09
N ALA A 75 0.20 -4.09 -0.06
CA ALA A 75 0.01 -5.40 -0.66
C ALA A 75 1.34 -5.96 -1.14
N VAL A 76 1.59 -7.25 -0.87
CA VAL A 76 2.77 -7.98 -1.36
C VAL A 76 2.31 -9.36 -1.80
N ARG A 77 2.73 -9.82 -2.99
CA ARG A 77 2.43 -11.17 -3.46
C ARG A 77 2.83 -12.20 -2.40
N THR A 78 2.02 -13.24 -2.26
CA THR A 78 2.22 -14.24 -1.22
C THR A 78 3.57 -14.93 -1.31
N ASP A 79 4.06 -15.18 -2.53
CA ASP A 79 5.36 -15.82 -2.75
C ASP A 79 6.56 -14.88 -2.52
N PHE A 80 6.31 -13.61 -2.30
CA PHE A 80 7.34 -12.61 -1.97
C PHE A 80 7.22 -12.09 -0.53
N GLN A 81 6.27 -12.58 0.24
CA GLN A 81 6.13 -12.16 1.63
C GLN A 81 7.28 -12.70 2.48
N LYS A 82 7.52 -12.07 3.63
CA LYS A 82 8.61 -12.42 4.56
C LYS A 82 10.02 -12.11 4.03
N ALA A 83 10.12 -11.40 2.91
CA ALA A 83 11.40 -10.97 2.34
C ALA A 83 11.71 -9.50 2.64
N GLY A 84 10.92 -8.84 3.50
CA GLY A 84 11.13 -7.45 3.88
C GLY A 84 10.55 -6.44 2.90
N ILE A 85 9.79 -6.87 1.89
CA ILE A 85 9.26 -5.97 0.85
C ILE A 85 8.19 -5.05 1.44
N GLY A 86 7.26 -5.58 2.24
CA GLY A 86 6.25 -4.76 2.88
C GLY A 86 6.85 -3.68 3.77
N ARG A 87 7.86 -4.05 4.57
CA ARG A 87 8.58 -3.10 5.41
C ARG A 87 9.27 -2.02 4.57
N LYS A 88 9.91 -2.43 3.47
CA LYS A 88 10.58 -1.48 2.56
C LYS A 88 9.59 -0.51 1.93
N LEU A 89 8.41 -0.99 1.54
CA LEU A 89 7.35 -0.14 0.99
C LEU A 89 6.90 0.90 2.01
N VAL A 90 6.74 0.52 3.28
CA VAL A 90 6.39 1.47 4.34
C VAL A 90 7.50 2.48 4.56
N GLU A 91 8.76 2.02 4.60
CA GLU A 91 9.92 2.91 4.75
C GLU A 91 10.00 3.94 3.63
N LEU A 92 9.81 3.51 2.38
CA LEU A 92 9.82 4.40 1.22
C LEU A 92 8.67 5.40 1.25
N THR A 93 7.50 4.98 1.74
CA THR A 93 6.36 5.87 1.93
C THR A 93 6.70 6.96 2.95
N ARG A 94 7.31 6.57 4.08
CA ARG A 94 7.73 7.53 5.10
C ARG A 94 8.78 8.50 4.59
N GLU A 95 9.73 8.01 3.80
CA GLU A 95 10.78 8.86 3.20
C GLU A 95 10.21 9.84 2.18
N ALA A 96 9.16 9.46 1.47
CA ALA A 96 8.54 10.30 0.44
C ALA A 96 7.75 11.46 1.03
N VAL A 97 7.19 11.31 2.24
CA VAL A 97 6.57 12.41 2.96
C VAL A 97 7.63 13.09 3.83
N SER A 98 7.41 14.34 4.22
CA SER A 98 8.39 15.04 5.04
C SER A 98 8.33 14.57 6.48
N GLU A 99 9.36 14.94 7.28
CA GLU A 99 9.38 14.69 8.72
C GLU A 99 8.18 15.32 9.44
N LYS A 100 7.51 16.25 8.80
CA LYS A 100 6.34 16.94 9.35
C LYS A 100 5.05 16.13 9.20
N SER A 101 5.10 15.01 8.47
CA SER A 101 3.90 14.20 8.22
C SER A 101 3.91 12.93 9.04
N MET A 102 2.77 12.64 9.66
CA MET A 102 2.52 11.29 10.17
C MET A 102 2.16 10.35 9.02
N VAL A 103 2.24 9.05 9.28
CA VAL A 103 1.71 8.00 8.39
C VAL A 103 0.73 7.17 9.19
N LEU A 104 -0.52 7.16 8.78
CA LEU A 104 -1.60 6.44 9.43
C LEU A 104 -2.12 5.35 8.50
N LEU A 105 -2.42 4.17 9.05
CA LEU A 105 -3.08 3.12 8.29
C LEU A 105 -4.12 2.40 9.15
N LEU A 106 -5.04 1.73 8.47
CA LEU A 106 -6.00 0.85 9.11
C LEU A 106 -5.66 -0.58 8.68
N SER A 107 -5.30 -1.41 9.66
CA SER A 107 -4.86 -2.77 9.39
C SER A 107 -6.03 -3.70 9.14
N VAL A 108 -5.88 -4.63 8.18
CA VAL A 108 -6.75 -5.80 8.12
C VAL A 108 -6.51 -6.66 9.36
N PRO A 109 -7.53 -7.42 9.84
CA PRO A 109 -7.38 -8.17 11.10
C PRO A 109 -6.16 -9.10 11.13
N ASP A 110 -5.84 -9.76 10.04
CA ASP A 110 -4.75 -10.73 9.98
C ASP A 110 -3.36 -10.07 10.03
N ALA A 111 -3.27 -8.76 9.86
CA ALA A 111 -2.00 -8.04 9.86
C ALA A 111 -1.77 -7.20 11.13
N MET A 112 -2.65 -7.30 12.11
CA MET A 112 -2.56 -6.49 13.34
C MET A 112 -1.24 -6.65 14.09
N GLU A 113 -0.62 -7.81 14.02
CA GLU A 113 0.64 -8.08 14.72
C GLU A 113 1.86 -7.65 13.90
N TYR A 114 1.68 -7.41 12.61
CA TYR A 114 2.78 -7.05 11.71
C TYR A 114 3.28 -5.64 11.95
N TYR A 115 2.37 -4.68 12.07
CA TYR A 115 2.74 -3.26 12.10
C TYR A 115 3.53 -2.85 13.34
N PRO A 116 3.23 -3.35 14.55
CA PRO A 116 4.10 -3.06 15.69
C PRO A 116 5.53 -3.56 15.49
N LYS A 117 5.73 -4.68 14.77
CA LYS A 117 7.06 -5.24 14.52
C LYS A 117 7.92 -4.34 13.63
N ILE A 118 7.30 -3.52 12.80
CA ILE A 118 8.04 -2.57 11.94
C ILE A 118 8.07 -1.16 12.55
N GLY A 119 7.64 -1.01 13.80
CA GLY A 119 7.78 0.22 14.56
C GLY A 119 6.57 1.14 14.58
N MET A 120 5.43 0.70 14.08
CA MET A 120 4.22 1.51 14.12
C MET A 120 3.51 1.39 15.46
N GLN A 121 3.05 2.53 15.97
CA GLN A 121 2.31 2.60 17.22
C GLN A 121 0.81 2.48 16.92
N LYS A 122 0.13 1.60 17.67
CA LYS A 122 -1.32 1.47 17.57
C LYS A 122 -2.01 2.73 18.11
N VAL A 123 -3.02 3.22 17.39
CA VAL A 123 -3.85 4.34 17.84
C VAL A 123 -5.25 3.83 18.21
N GLU A 124 -5.86 4.45 19.23
CA GLU A 124 -7.16 4.01 19.72
C GLU A 124 -8.22 5.11 19.65
N ASN A 125 -7.89 6.23 19.04
CA ASN A 125 -8.77 7.40 18.97
C ASN A 125 -9.34 7.64 17.56
N GLY A 126 -9.42 6.59 16.75
CA GLY A 126 -9.97 6.69 15.39
C GLY A 126 -11.47 6.46 15.35
N PHE A 127 -12.14 7.17 14.45
CA PHE A 127 -13.57 7.05 14.20
C PHE A 127 -13.81 6.90 12.71
N ILE A 128 -14.82 6.18 12.31
CA ILE A 128 -15.10 5.89 10.91
C ILE A 128 -16.59 5.93 10.60
N PHE A 129 -16.93 6.52 9.45
CA PHE A 129 -18.19 6.23 8.77
C PHE A 129 -17.87 5.22 7.68
N ASN A 130 -18.42 4.04 7.77
CA ASN A 130 -18.18 3.01 6.76
C ASN A 130 -18.87 3.38 5.44
N ARG A 131 -18.25 2.97 4.32
CA ARG A 131 -18.91 3.08 3.01
C ARG A 131 -20.17 2.21 3.00
N GLN A 132 -21.15 2.63 2.22
CA GLN A 132 -22.43 1.90 2.11
C GLN A 132 -22.44 0.87 0.97
N LYS A 133 -21.53 1.01 0.02
CA LYS A 133 -21.44 0.11 -1.15
C LYS A 133 -20.01 -0.24 -1.49
#